data_de4deacf185db141e6c2d475966e265b
#
_entry.id   de4deacf185db141e6c2d475966e265b
#
_cell.length_a   1.000
_cell.length_b   1.000
_cell.length_c   1.000
_cell.angle_alpha   90.00
_cell.angle_beta   90.00
_cell.angle_gamma   90.00
#
_symmetry.space_group_name_H-M   'P 1'
#
loop_
_entity.id
_entity.type
_entity.pdbx_description
1 polymer ?
#
loop_
_entity_poly.entity_id
_entity_poly.type
_entity_poly.pdbx_seq_one_letter_code
_entity_poly.pdbx_strand_id
1 'polypeptide(L)'
;LRTNSLWLTVRATFVVLAAVLGATTLGAVTAHAQAPVPLGGGSGLVVNGETLCTLTAIGTDNRGNLIGFTSAHCGGPGAVVAAESAQTAGTVGEMVAGNDILDYAVIRFDPTKVTPVNEVNGFRIDGIGPDPKFGEVACKLGRTTGYSCGVTWGPGQEPGTIVNQVCGQPGDSGAPVTVNNRLVGMIHGAFSEELPTCVVKFIPLHTPAVTMSINTQLADIVAKGRPGSGFRPIGS
;
A
#
# COMPACT_ATOMS: atom_id res chain seq x y z
N LEU A 1 101.79 -1.81 41.34
CA LEU A 1 101.30 -3.11 41.77
C LEU A 1 99.89 -3.38 41.16
N ARG A 2 99.83 -4.29 40.21
CA ARG A 2 98.66 -4.94 39.56
C ARG A 2 97.52 -4.04 39.10
N THR A 3 97.58 -3.74 37.82
CA THR A 3 96.50 -3.30 36.92
C THR A 3 95.60 -4.49 36.52
N ASN A 4 94.30 -4.39 36.76
CA ASN A 4 93.35 -5.30 36.19
C ASN A 4 92.54 -4.55 35.13
N SER A 5 92.71 -4.92 33.88
CA SER A 5 91.99 -4.43 32.74
C SER A 5 90.66 -5.18 32.62
N LEU A 6 89.53 -4.46 32.70
CA LEU A 6 88.19 -4.96 32.38
C LEU A 6 87.83 -4.64 30.92
N TRP A 7 87.66 -5.66 30.13
CA TRP A 7 87.13 -5.53 28.77
C TRP A 7 85.59 -5.45 28.82
N LEU A 8 85.01 -4.33 28.43
CA LEU A 8 83.61 -4.20 28.21
C LEU A 8 83.28 -4.65 26.78
N THR A 9 82.57 -5.77 26.62
CA THR A 9 81.98 -6.20 25.37
C THR A 9 80.64 -5.53 25.16
N VAL A 10 80.56 -4.61 24.20
CA VAL A 10 79.30 -3.98 23.73
C VAL A 10 78.61 -4.98 22.81
N ARG A 11 77.49 -5.52 23.24
CA ARG A 11 76.57 -6.28 22.39
C ARG A 11 75.63 -5.32 21.69
N ALA A 12 75.77 -5.15 20.41
CA ALA A 12 74.83 -4.43 19.54
C ALA A 12 73.57 -5.28 19.32
N THR A 13 72.48 -4.90 19.89
CA THR A 13 71.18 -5.52 19.65
C THR A 13 70.54 -4.85 18.42
N PHE A 14 70.46 -5.56 17.32
CA PHE A 14 69.70 -5.12 16.15
C PHE A 14 68.22 -5.32 16.44
N VAL A 15 67.44 -4.22 16.56
CA VAL A 15 65.99 -4.23 16.60
C VAL A 15 65.51 -4.23 15.15
N VAL A 16 65.01 -5.36 14.69
CA VAL A 16 64.30 -5.45 13.38
C VAL A 16 62.87 -4.91 13.57
N LEU A 17 62.60 -3.70 13.08
CA LEU A 17 61.26 -3.18 12.99
C LEU A 17 60.56 -3.86 11.81
N ALA A 18 59.68 -4.82 12.08
CA ALA A 18 58.77 -5.37 11.07
C ALA A 18 57.61 -4.39 10.89
N ALA A 19 57.63 -3.61 9.78
CA ALA A 19 56.48 -2.79 9.38
C ALA A 19 55.37 -3.72 8.84
N VAL A 20 54.34 -4.00 9.67
CA VAL A 20 53.11 -4.66 9.23
C VAL A 20 52.28 -3.63 8.45
N LEU A 21 52.38 -3.66 7.11
CA LEU A 21 51.45 -2.98 6.21
C LEU A 21 50.09 -3.69 6.30
N GLY A 22 49.21 -3.20 7.17
CA GLY A 22 47.82 -3.59 7.23
C GLY A 22 47.09 -3.08 5.97
N ALA A 23 46.90 -3.93 4.99
CA ALA A 23 46.01 -3.66 3.87
C ALA A 23 44.58 -3.65 4.41
N THR A 24 44.02 -2.46 4.69
CA THR A 24 42.60 -2.27 4.95
C THR A 24 41.87 -2.44 3.61
N THR A 25 41.36 -3.65 3.37
CA THR A 25 40.38 -3.87 2.31
C THR A 25 39.11 -3.12 2.69
N LEU A 26 38.91 -1.93 2.11
CA LEU A 26 37.62 -1.26 2.06
C LEU A 26 36.66 -2.17 1.30
N GLY A 27 35.94 -3.02 2.03
CA GLY A 27 34.84 -3.79 1.47
C GLY A 27 33.83 -2.81 0.89
N ALA A 28 33.72 -2.78 -0.43
CA ALA A 28 32.64 -2.06 -1.10
C ALA A 28 31.34 -2.68 -0.62
N VAL A 29 30.60 -1.99 0.26
CA VAL A 29 29.22 -2.32 0.62
C VAL A 29 28.41 -2.09 -0.64
N THR A 30 28.16 -3.15 -1.41
CA THR A 30 27.22 -3.10 -2.52
C THR A 30 25.85 -2.84 -1.90
N ALA A 31 25.35 -1.60 -2.06
CA ALA A 31 23.97 -1.29 -1.74
C ALA A 31 23.10 -2.17 -2.65
N HIS A 32 22.54 -3.23 -2.11
CA HIS A 32 21.54 -4.02 -2.82
C HIS A 32 20.31 -3.12 -2.97
N ALA A 33 19.99 -2.75 -4.20
CA ALA A 33 18.72 -2.09 -4.49
C ALA A 33 17.60 -3.02 -3.99
N GLN A 34 16.75 -2.50 -3.10
CA GLN A 34 15.61 -3.27 -2.57
C GLN A 34 14.70 -3.63 -3.74
N ALA A 35 14.28 -4.90 -3.81
CA ALA A 35 13.36 -5.35 -4.84
C ALA A 35 12.04 -4.56 -4.75
N PRO A 36 11.43 -4.21 -5.90
CA PRO A 36 10.15 -3.53 -5.92
C PRO A 36 9.07 -4.31 -5.16
N VAL A 37 8.22 -3.59 -4.41
CA VAL A 37 7.18 -4.19 -3.56
C VAL A 37 5.97 -4.55 -4.42
N PRO A 38 5.46 -5.79 -4.39
CA PRO A 38 4.23 -6.13 -5.08
C PRO A 38 3.03 -5.48 -4.37
N LEU A 39 2.26 -4.67 -5.11
CA LEU A 39 1.05 -4.03 -4.62
C LEU A 39 -0.11 -4.25 -5.59
N GLY A 40 -1.28 -4.55 -5.03
CA GLY A 40 -2.54 -4.74 -5.74
C GLY A 40 -3.73 -4.37 -4.87
N GLY A 41 -4.94 -4.46 -5.42
CA GLY A 41 -6.16 -4.20 -4.64
C GLY A 41 -6.24 -5.10 -3.41
N GLY A 42 -6.44 -4.51 -2.24
CA GLY A 42 -6.41 -5.19 -0.95
C GLY A 42 -5.08 -5.09 -0.19
N SER A 43 -4.01 -4.58 -0.80
CA SER A 43 -2.75 -4.34 -0.09
C SER A 43 -2.90 -3.27 0.98
N GLY A 44 -2.32 -3.51 2.16
CA GLY A 44 -2.27 -2.53 3.24
C GLY A 44 -1.33 -1.36 2.92
N LEU A 45 -1.78 -0.16 3.24
CA LEU A 45 -1.05 1.09 3.10
C LEU A 45 -0.83 1.74 4.46
N VAL A 46 0.32 2.40 4.60
CA VAL A 46 0.64 3.29 5.71
C VAL A 46 0.80 4.70 5.15
N VAL A 47 -0.10 5.59 5.52
CA VAL A 47 -0.14 6.98 5.05
C VAL A 47 0.47 7.89 6.11
N ASN A 48 1.44 8.74 5.72
CA ASN A 48 2.19 9.63 6.61
C ASN A 48 2.82 8.94 7.84
N GLY A 49 3.06 7.61 7.74
CA GLY A 49 3.64 6.82 8.84
C GLY A 49 2.67 6.43 9.95
N GLU A 50 1.40 6.83 9.90
CA GLU A 50 0.44 6.69 11.00
C GLU A 50 -0.87 6.04 10.58
N THR A 51 -1.51 6.54 9.51
CA THR A 51 -2.85 6.09 9.10
C THR A 51 -2.77 4.80 8.30
N LEU A 52 -3.51 3.80 8.76
CA LEU A 52 -3.59 2.50 8.11
C LEU A 52 -4.83 2.42 7.23
N CYS A 53 -4.65 2.16 5.95
CA CYS A 53 -5.72 2.03 4.95
C CYS A 53 -5.42 0.91 3.96
N THR A 54 -6.32 0.69 3.03
CA THR A 54 -6.21 -0.37 2.03
C THR A 54 -6.15 0.23 0.62
N LEU A 55 -5.30 -0.31 -0.24
CA LEU A 55 -5.23 0.03 -1.66
C LEU A 55 -6.44 -0.54 -2.40
N THR A 56 -7.17 0.32 -3.12
CA THR A 56 -8.36 -0.10 -3.88
C THR A 56 -7.99 -0.86 -5.14
N ALA A 57 -7.13 -0.28 -5.94
CA ALA A 57 -6.64 -0.86 -7.18
C ALA A 57 -5.37 -0.15 -7.61
N ILE A 58 -4.59 -0.79 -8.48
CA ILE A 58 -3.41 -0.22 -9.10
C ILE A 58 -3.48 -0.44 -10.60
N GLY A 59 -2.98 0.51 -11.37
CA GLY A 59 -2.99 0.47 -12.83
C GLY A 59 -2.32 1.69 -13.42
N THR A 60 -2.67 2.01 -14.66
CA THR A 60 -2.11 3.16 -15.36
C THR A 60 -3.20 4.17 -15.74
N ASP A 61 -2.86 5.45 -15.72
CA ASP A 61 -3.68 6.52 -16.29
C ASP A 61 -3.39 6.75 -17.79
N ASN A 62 -4.12 7.68 -18.42
CA ASN A 62 -3.94 8.02 -19.83
C ASN A 62 -2.60 8.71 -20.14
N ARG A 63 -1.79 9.05 -19.12
CA ARG A 63 -0.45 9.62 -19.25
C ARG A 63 0.65 8.59 -19.02
N GLY A 64 0.26 7.32 -18.73
CA GLY A 64 1.20 6.24 -18.42
C GLY A 64 1.76 6.26 -16.99
N ASN A 65 1.22 7.09 -16.10
CA ASN A 65 1.64 7.06 -14.70
C ASN A 65 1.10 5.80 -14.01
N LEU A 66 1.90 5.23 -13.10
CA LEU A 66 1.44 4.16 -12.21
C LEU A 66 0.58 4.77 -11.10
N ILE A 67 -0.71 4.47 -11.13
CA ILE A 67 -1.73 5.09 -10.29
C ILE A 67 -2.43 4.02 -9.44
N GLY A 68 -2.78 4.38 -8.21
CA GLY A 68 -3.70 3.63 -7.36
C GLY A 68 -4.67 4.55 -6.66
N PHE A 69 -5.63 3.94 -5.96
CA PHE A 69 -6.66 4.65 -5.21
C PHE A 69 -6.76 4.14 -3.77
N THR A 70 -7.20 5.01 -2.88
CA THR A 70 -7.66 4.69 -1.52
C THR A 70 -8.68 5.75 -1.11
N SER A 71 -9.25 5.66 0.09
CA SER A 71 -10.17 6.69 0.62
C SER A 71 -9.45 8.02 0.88
N ALA A 72 -10.16 9.15 0.65
CA ALA A 72 -9.62 10.49 0.90
C ALA A 72 -9.39 10.75 2.38
N HIS A 73 -10.24 10.22 3.26
CA HIS A 73 -10.06 10.37 4.71
C HIS A 73 -8.80 9.66 5.24
N CYS A 74 -8.11 8.83 4.44
CA CYS A 74 -6.81 8.27 4.78
C CYS A 74 -5.68 9.30 4.67
N GLY A 75 -5.84 10.34 3.84
CA GLY A 75 -4.90 11.42 3.63
C GLY A 75 -5.17 12.18 2.33
N GLY A 76 -4.77 13.43 2.30
CA GLY A 76 -4.95 14.34 1.16
C GLY A 76 -3.73 14.46 0.25
N PRO A 77 -3.80 15.29 -0.79
CA PRO A 77 -2.67 15.59 -1.68
C PRO A 77 -1.42 16.01 -0.89
N GLY A 78 -0.27 15.45 -1.25
CA GLY A 78 1.00 15.61 -0.54
C GLY A 78 1.28 14.53 0.53
N ALA A 79 0.30 13.71 0.91
CA ALA A 79 0.51 12.62 1.85
C ALA A 79 1.38 11.53 1.21
N VAL A 80 2.42 11.10 1.95
CA VAL A 80 3.31 10.04 1.51
C VAL A 80 2.74 8.66 1.87
N VAL A 81 2.96 7.70 0.98
CA VAL A 81 2.42 6.35 1.11
C VAL A 81 3.54 5.33 1.16
N ALA A 82 3.50 4.45 2.16
CA ALA A 82 4.35 3.28 2.27
C ALA A 82 3.52 2.00 2.18
N ALA A 83 4.14 0.91 1.76
CA ALA A 83 3.52 -0.41 1.78
C ALA A 83 3.58 -0.99 3.20
N GLU A 84 2.45 -1.42 3.76
CA GLU A 84 2.41 -2.03 5.09
C GLU A 84 3.27 -3.31 5.18
N SER A 85 3.27 -4.11 4.11
CA SER A 85 4.03 -5.37 4.01
C SER A 85 5.54 -5.20 3.89
N ALA A 86 6.01 -3.98 3.57
CA ALA A 86 7.43 -3.70 3.32
C ALA A 86 7.79 -2.26 3.75
N GLN A 87 7.59 -1.92 5.01
CA GLN A 87 7.84 -0.57 5.53
C GLN A 87 9.30 -0.13 5.38
N THR A 88 10.26 -1.07 5.35
CA THR A 88 11.67 -0.80 5.08
C THR A 88 11.95 -0.26 3.68
N ALA A 89 11.02 -0.44 2.73
CA ALA A 89 11.10 0.19 1.41
C ALA A 89 10.89 1.71 1.46
N GLY A 90 10.41 2.23 2.60
CA GLY A 90 10.07 3.64 2.79
C GLY A 90 8.89 4.06 1.92
N THR A 91 8.90 5.32 1.49
CA THR A 91 7.86 5.88 0.62
C THR A 91 7.88 5.19 -0.75
N VAL A 92 6.73 4.64 -1.15
CA VAL A 92 6.51 3.99 -2.45
C VAL A 92 5.62 4.82 -3.38
N GLY A 93 4.96 5.86 -2.86
CA GLY A 93 4.10 6.75 -3.63
C GLY A 93 3.67 7.97 -2.83
N GLU A 94 2.92 8.86 -3.49
CA GLU A 94 2.37 10.08 -2.92
C GLU A 94 0.94 10.29 -3.41
N MET A 95 0.06 10.79 -2.56
CA MET A 95 -1.29 11.20 -2.93
C MET A 95 -1.22 12.51 -3.72
N VAL A 96 -1.69 12.51 -4.95
CA VAL A 96 -1.55 13.64 -5.90
C VAL A 96 -2.86 14.35 -6.22
N ALA A 97 -3.99 13.75 -5.87
CA ALA A 97 -5.32 14.32 -6.01
C ALA A 97 -6.28 13.63 -5.04
N GLY A 98 -7.45 14.22 -4.81
CA GLY A 98 -8.50 13.63 -3.97
C GLY A 98 -9.79 14.41 -4.04
N ASN A 99 -10.85 13.83 -3.46
CA ASN A 99 -12.16 14.44 -3.31
C ASN A 99 -12.82 13.92 -2.03
N ASP A 100 -12.97 14.77 -1.03
CA ASP A 100 -13.51 14.39 0.29
C ASP A 100 -14.99 14.01 0.22
N ILE A 101 -15.77 14.60 -0.71
CA ILE A 101 -17.20 14.29 -0.87
C ILE A 101 -17.40 12.90 -1.46
N LEU A 102 -16.58 12.52 -2.45
CA LEU A 102 -16.59 11.19 -3.07
C LEU A 102 -15.58 10.24 -2.44
N ASP A 103 -14.95 10.66 -1.36
CA ASP A 103 -14.00 9.92 -0.53
C ASP A 103 -12.97 9.10 -1.34
N TYR A 104 -12.28 9.74 -2.27
CA TYR A 104 -11.16 9.10 -2.97
C TYR A 104 -9.89 9.93 -2.92
N ALA A 105 -8.76 9.27 -2.77
CA ALA A 105 -7.42 9.80 -3.00
C ALA A 105 -6.75 9.05 -4.15
N VAL A 106 -6.07 9.79 -5.02
CA VAL A 106 -5.29 9.25 -6.14
C VAL A 106 -3.84 9.19 -5.70
N ILE A 107 -3.26 8.02 -5.72
CA ILE A 107 -1.86 7.78 -5.38
C ILE A 107 -1.07 7.64 -6.68
N ARG A 108 0.02 8.40 -6.83
CA ARG A 108 1.05 8.15 -7.84
C ARG A 108 2.15 7.33 -7.22
N PHE A 109 2.36 6.12 -7.72
CA PHE A 109 3.42 5.23 -7.27
C PHE A 109 4.72 5.47 -8.02
N ASP A 110 5.84 5.18 -7.35
CA ASP A 110 7.17 5.11 -7.97
C ASP A 110 7.30 3.74 -8.67
N PRO A 111 7.38 3.69 -10.02
CA PRO A 111 7.46 2.43 -10.76
C PRO A 111 8.77 1.67 -10.55
N THR A 112 9.80 2.30 -9.94
CA THR A 112 11.04 1.63 -9.57
C THR A 112 10.94 0.91 -8.23
N LYS A 113 9.93 1.25 -7.41
CA LYS A 113 9.70 0.71 -6.06
C LYS A 113 8.51 -0.21 -5.96
N VAL A 114 7.61 -0.19 -6.94
CA VAL A 114 6.35 -0.95 -6.92
C VAL A 114 6.24 -1.84 -8.15
N THR A 115 5.95 -3.12 -7.90
CA THR A 115 5.48 -4.05 -8.94
C THR A 115 3.97 -4.17 -8.85
N PRO A 116 3.20 -3.63 -9.81
CA PRO A 116 1.75 -3.73 -9.77
C PRO A 116 1.30 -5.17 -10.05
N VAL A 117 0.35 -5.66 -9.24
CA VAL A 117 -0.27 -6.98 -9.42
C VAL A 117 -1.78 -6.87 -9.44
N ASN A 118 -2.45 -7.74 -10.21
CA ASN A 118 -3.92 -7.79 -10.30
C ASN A 118 -4.57 -8.75 -9.29
N GLU A 119 -3.74 -9.49 -8.52
CA GLU A 119 -4.20 -10.44 -7.52
C GLU A 119 -3.40 -10.32 -6.23
N VAL A 120 -4.10 -10.27 -5.09
CA VAL A 120 -3.53 -10.27 -3.74
C VAL A 120 -4.31 -11.28 -2.90
N ASN A 121 -3.60 -12.25 -2.29
CA ASN A 121 -4.20 -13.29 -1.43
C ASN A 121 -5.44 -13.99 -2.05
N GLY A 122 -5.40 -14.26 -3.37
CA GLY A 122 -6.50 -14.89 -4.10
C GLY A 122 -7.64 -13.94 -4.46
N PHE A 123 -7.57 -12.65 -4.07
CA PHE A 123 -8.52 -11.63 -4.50
C PHE A 123 -8.02 -10.96 -5.78
N ARG A 124 -8.80 -11.08 -6.84
CA ARG A 124 -8.42 -10.66 -8.18
C ARG A 124 -9.29 -9.53 -8.69
N ILE A 125 -8.69 -8.60 -9.44
CA ILE A 125 -9.38 -7.53 -10.15
C ILE A 125 -9.07 -7.67 -11.66
N ASP A 126 -10.10 -8.03 -12.45
CA ASP A 126 -9.99 -8.25 -13.90
C ASP A 126 -10.45 -7.05 -14.72
N GLY A 127 -10.78 -5.93 -14.06
CA GLY A 127 -11.27 -4.71 -14.71
C GLY A 127 -12.31 -4.01 -13.87
N ILE A 128 -12.97 -2.99 -14.45
CA ILE A 128 -14.03 -2.22 -13.81
C ILE A 128 -15.38 -2.79 -14.22
N GLY A 129 -16.28 -2.97 -13.25
CA GLY A 129 -17.65 -3.42 -13.44
C GLY A 129 -18.68 -2.30 -13.29
N PRO A 130 -19.93 -2.54 -13.70
CA PRO A 130 -21.04 -1.64 -13.38
C PRO A 130 -21.35 -1.68 -11.89
N ASP A 131 -22.03 -0.64 -11.39
CA ASP A 131 -22.49 -0.62 -10.02
C ASP A 131 -23.43 -1.80 -9.75
N PRO A 132 -23.25 -2.50 -8.62
CA PRO A 132 -24.01 -3.71 -8.33
C PRO A 132 -25.48 -3.40 -8.01
N LYS A 133 -26.36 -4.33 -8.37
CA LYS A 133 -27.78 -4.26 -8.07
C LYS A 133 -28.12 -5.01 -6.77
N PHE A 134 -29.30 -4.72 -6.23
CA PHE A 134 -29.85 -5.48 -5.10
C PHE A 134 -29.78 -7.00 -5.35
N GLY A 135 -29.28 -7.74 -4.39
CA GLY A 135 -29.16 -9.19 -4.44
C GLY A 135 -27.88 -9.73 -5.06
N GLU A 136 -27.07 -8.91 -5.74
CA GLU A 136 -25.76 -9.34 -6.24
C GLU A 136 -24.77 -9.51 -5.10
N VAL A 137 -23.94 -10.55 -5.19
CA VAL A 137 -22.91 -10.82 -4.18
C VAL A 137 -21.67 -9.99 -4.49
N ALA A 138 -21.36 -9.08 -3.57
CA ALA A 138 -20.13 -8.31 -3.60
C ALA A 138 -19.09 -8.93 -2.67
N CYS A 139 -17.82 -8.91 -3.06
CA CYS A 139 -16.70 -9.38 -2.26
C CYS A 139 -15.68 -8.25 -2.09
N LYS A 140 -15.01 -8.21 -0.93
CA LYS A 140 -13.96 -7.24 -0.64
C LYS A 140 -12.72 -7.91 -0.06
N LEU A 141 -11.56 -7.27 -0.24
CA LEU A 141 -10.33 -7.60 0.48
C LEU A 141 -9.81 -6.35 1.19
N GLY A 142 -9.84 -6.36 2.51
CA GLY A 142 -9.29 -5.28 3.33
C GLY A 142 -8.12 -5.75 4.17
N ARG A 143 -7.25 -4.82 4.52
CA ARG A 143 -6.06 -5.14 5.32
C ARG A 143 -6.40 -5.63 6.73
N THR A 144 -7.51 -5.16 7.31
CA THR A 144 -7.91 -5.47 8.69
C THR A 144 -8.74 -6.74 8.78
N THR A 145 -9.82 -6.84 8.01
CA THR A 145 -10.75 -7.97 8.13
C THR A 145 -10.56 -9.03 7.03
N GLY A 146 -9.62 -8.80 6.10
CA GLY A 146 -9.32 -9.75 5.03
C GLY A 146 -10.45 -9.88 4.01
N TYR A 147 -10.57 -11.07 3.41
CA TYR A 147 -11.58 -11.40 2.41
C TYR A 147 -12.95 -11.66 3.05
N SER A 148 -13.98 -11.01 2.55
CA SER A 148 -15.38 -11.29 2.90
C SER A 148 -16.30 -10.97 1.73
N CYS A 149 -17.42 -11.71 1.63
CA CYS A 149 -18.47 -11.48 0.65
C CYS A 149 -19.80 -11.32 1.33
N GLY A 150 -20.73 -10.59 0.69
CA GLY A 150 -22.07 -10.40 1.17
C GLY A 150 -22.97 -9.82 0.10
N VAL A 151 -24.27 -9.82 0.38
CA VAL A 151 -25.28 -9.33 -0.55
C VAL A 151 -25.26 -7.82 -0.65
N THR A 152 -25.41 -7.29 -1.83
CA THR A 152 -25.67 -5.86 -2.08
C THR A 152 -27.09 -5.52 -1.72
N TRP A 153 -27.30 -4.48 -0.90
CA TRP A 153 -28.61 -3.98 -0.52
C TRP A 153 -29.15 -2.90 -1.45
N GLY A 154 -28.25 -2.30 -2.26
CA GLY A 154 -28.60 -1.25 -3.22
C GLY A 154 -27.92 0.07 -2.92
N PRO A 155 -28.44 1.20 -3.46
CA PRO A 155 -27.89 2.53 -3.23
C PRO A 155 -27.90 2.89 -1.74
N GLY A 156 -26.85 3.58 -1.29
CA GLY A 156 -26.81 4.17 0.05
C GLY A 156 -27.54 5.52 0.13
N GLN A 157 -27.38 6.20 1.27
CA GLN A 157 -28.05 7.49 1.52
C GLN A 157 -27.37 8.64 0.77
N GLU A 158 -26.06 8.59 0.58
CA GLU A 158 -25.30 9.61 -0.11
C GLU A 158 -25.14 9.27 -1.61
N PRO A 159 -25.09 10.28 -2.50
CA PRO A 159 -24.89 10.05 -3.91
C PRO A 159 -23.62 9.26 -4.21
N GLY A 160 -23.74 8.21 -5.05
CA GLY A 160 -22.62 7.35 -5.42
C GLY A 160 -22.24 6.31 -4.39
N THR A 161 -22.99 6.19 -3.29
CA THR A 161 -22.78 5.14 -2.30
C THR A 161 -23.64 3.91 -2.55
N ILE A 162 -23.13 2.75 -2.14
CA ILE A 162 -23.74 1.44 -2.27
C ILE A 162 -23.57 0.71 -0.94
N VAL A 163 -24.62 0.04 -0.47
CA VAL A 163 -24.62 -0.72 0.78
C VAL A 163 -24.43 -2.20 0.50
N ASN A 164 -23.41 -2.79 1.11
CA ASN A 164 -23.06 -4.20 0.95
C ASN A 164 -22.88 -4.89 2.32
N GLN A 165 -23.38 -6.11 2.47
CA GLN A 165 -23.23 -6.90 3.70
C GLN A 165 -21.84 -7.54 3.78
N VAL A 166 -20.79 -6.79 3.49
CA VAL A 166 -19.41 -7.22 3.69
C VAL A 166 -18.86 -6.76 5.02
N CYS A 167 -17.90 -7.50 5.54
CA CYS A 167 -17.26 -7.19 6.82
C CYS A 167 -16.29 -6.01 6.65
N GLY A 168 -16.48 -4.93 7.39
CA GLY A 168 -15.59 -3.76 7.40
C GLY A 168 -15.23 -3.33 8.82
N GLN A 169 -13.98 -2.91 9.01
CA GLN A 169 -13.48 -2.31 10.25
C GLN A 169 -12.47 -1.20 9.92
N PRO A 170 -12.11 -0.35 10.90
CA PRO A 170 -11.05 0.64 10.71
C PRO A 170 -9.78 0.02 10.10
N GLY A 171 -9.23 0.67 9.09
CA GLY A 171 -8.13 0.17 8.27
C GLY A 171 -8.56 -0.51 6.95
N ASP A 172 -9.82 -0.96 6.84
CA ASP A 172 -10.38 -1.43 5.56
C ASP A 172 -10.81 -0.27 4.64
N SER A 173 -10.71 0.98 5.07
CA SER A 173 -10.92 2.18 4.25
C SER A 173 -10.13 2.10 2.95
N GLY A 174 -10.81 2.30 1.81
CA GLY A 174 -10.22 2.13 0.49
C GLY A 174 -10.18 0.68 -0.01
N ALA A 175 -10.58 -0.32 0.80
CA ALA A 175 -10.57 -1.71 0.37
C ALA A 175 -11.44 -1.91 -0.89
N PRO A 176 -10.92 -2.63 -1.93
CA PRO A 176 -11.67 -2.89 -3.15
C PRO A 176 -12.92 -3.73 -2.87
N VAL A 177 -14.00 -3.37 -3.54
CA VAL A 177 -15.22 -4.16 -3.61
C VAL A 177 -15.43 -4.61 -5.06
N THR A 178 -15.62 -5.91 -5.27
CA THR A 178 -15.79 -6.51 -6.59
C THR A 178 -17.09 -7.32 -6.69
N VAL A 179 -17.64 -7.39 -7.90
CA VAL A 179 -18.63 -8.36 -8.29
C VAL A 179 -18.07 -9.14 -9.49
N ASN A 180 -17.98 -10.46 -9.38
CA ASN A 180 -17.38 -11.32 -10.42
C ASN A 180 -15.96 -10.86 -10.82
N ASN A 181 -15.11 -10.56 -9.84
CA ASN A 181 -13.75 -10.03 -10.00
C ASN A 181 -13.66 -8.67 -10.72
N ARG A 182 -14.76 -7.97 -10.94
CA ARG A 182 -14.74 -6.63 -11.52
C ARG A 182 -14.94 -5.60 -10.42
N LEU A 183 -14.04 -4.63 -10.37
CA LEU A 183 -14.06 -3.56 -9.37
C LEU A 183 -15.32 -2.70 -9.55
N VAL A 184 -16.11 -2.58 -8.48
CA VAL A 184 -17.35 -1.79 -8.47
C VAL A 184 -17.27 -0.62 -7.51
N GLY A 185 -16.35 -0.65 -6.54
CA GLY A 185 -16.17 0.44 -5.59
C GLY A 185 -15.09 0.15 -4.55
N MET A 186 -15.05 1.03 -3.54
CA MET A 186 -14.14 0.89 -2.39
C MET A 186 -14.89 1.13 -1.08
N ILE A 187 -14.46 0.49 -0.02
CA ILE A 187 -15.01 0.68 1.33
C ILE A 187 -14.79 2.13 1.77
N HIS A 188 -15.89 2.80 2.09
CA HIS A 188 -15.95 4.15 2.63
C HIS A 188 -16.10 4.14 4.15
N GLY A 189 -17.07 3.36 4.68
CA GLY A 189 -17.38 3.32 6.11
C GLY A 189 -18.42 2.29 6.47
N ALA A 190 -18.95 2.41 7.68
CA ALA A 190 -20.07 1.60 8.20
C ALA A 190 -21.40 2.27 7.85
N PHE A 191 -22.44 1.46 7.60
CA PHE A 191 -23.80 1.97 7.35
C PHE A 191 -24.42 2.60 8.59
N SER A 192 -24.15 2.05 9.78
CA SER A 192 -24.64 2.56 11.05
C SER A 192 -23.63 2.25 12.16
N GLU A 193 -23.40 3.24 13.02
CA GLU A 193 -22.59 3.08 14.24
C GLU A 193 -23.37 2.41 15.37
N GLU A 194 -24.70 2.36 15.29
CA GLU A 194 -25.58 1.73 16.30
C GLU A 194 -25.62 0.20 16.18
N LEU A 195 -25.29 -0.32 14.99
CA LEU A 195 -25.23 -1.76 14.75
C LEU A 195 -23.87 -2.34 15.17
N PRO A 196 -23.82 -3.60 15.60
CA PRO A 196 -22.57 -4.24 15.95
C PRO A 196 -21.55 -4.19 14.82
N THR A 197 -20.29 -3.90 15.14
CA THR A 197 -19.20 -4.01 14.18
C THR A 197 -18.99 -5.46 13.76
N CYS A 198 -18.41 -5.69 12.59
CA CYS A 198 -18.09 -7.02 12.12
C CYS A 198 -16.95 -7.64 12.95
N VAL A 199 -17.27 -8.62 13.79
CA VAL A 199 -16.29 -9.41 14.54
C VAL A 199 -16.03 -10.75 13.86
N VAL A 200 -17.07 -11.36 13.27
CA VAL A 200 -17.00 -12.65 12.59
C VAL A 200 -17.53 -12.49 11.16
N LYS A 201 -16.63 -12.49 10.21
CA LYS A 201 -16.93 -12.20 8.80
C LYS A 201 -17.91 -13.15 8.10
N PHE A 202 -18.18 -14.33 8.69
CA PHE A 202 -19.12 -15.32 8.14
C PHE A 202 -20.52 -15.19 8.73
N ILE A 203 -20.70 -14.33 9.73
CA ILE A 203 -22.00 -14.12 10.40
C ILE A 203 -22.48 -12.73 10.01
N PRO A 204 -23.56 -12.60 9.21
CA PRO A 204 -24.01 -11.30 8.71
C PRO A 204 -24.81 -10.50 9.76
N LEU A 205 -24.52 -10.70 11.04
CA LEU A 205 -25.13 -9.98 12.17
C LEU A 205 -24.26 -8.78 12.57
N HIS A 206 -23.92 -7.96 11.60
CA HIS A 206 -23.09 -6.76 11.77
C HIS A 206 -23.60 -5.64 10.86
N THR A 207 -23.15 -4.40 11.14
CA THR A 207 -23.42 -3.27 10.26
C THR A 207 -22.90 -3.57 8.85
N PRO A 208 -23.72 -3.34 7.80
CA PRO A 208 -23.23 -3.38 6.42
C PRO A 208 -22.13 -2.33 6.21
N ALA A 209 -21.28 -2.55 5.23
CA ALA A 209 -20.36 -1.54 4.78
C ALA A 209 -20.99 -0.62 3.73
N VAL A 210 -20.63 0.67 3.79
CA VAL A 210 -20.90 1.63 2.72
C VAL A 210 -19.70 1.62 1.78
N THR A 211 -19.98 1.42 0.51
CA THR A 211 -19.01 1.40 -0.59
C THR A 211 -19.22 2.63 -1.45
N MET A 212 -18.17 3.37 -1.78
CA MET A 212 -18.24 4.43 -2.78
C MET A 212 -18.02 3.82 -4.17
N SER A 213 -18.92 4.12 -5.11
CA SER A 213 -18.86 3.64 -6.50
C SER A 213 -17.58 4.10 -7.20
N ILE A 214 -16.82 3.16 -7.75
CA ILE A 214 -15.63 3.49 -8.56
C ILE A 214 -16.01 4.23 -9.84
N ASN A 215 -17.18 3.94 -10.43
CA ASN A 215 -17.66 4.60 -11.64
C ASN A 215 -17.92 6.10 -11.37
N THR A 216 -18.53 6.43 -10.23
CA THR A 216 -18.77 7.82 -9.81
C THR A 216 -17.45 8.55 -9.59
N GLN A 217 -16.48 7.91 -8.91
CA GLN A 217 -15.16 8.49 -8.65
C GLN A 217 -14.37 8.74 -9.95
N LEU A 218 -14.33 7.76 -10.86
CA LEU A 218 -13.63 7.88 -12.14
C LEU A 218 -14.28 8.94 -13.05
N ALA A 219 -15.60 9.07 -13.01
CA ALA A 219 -16.32 10.13 -13.75
C ALA A 219 -15.90 11.53 -13.24
N ASP A 220 -15.81 11.74 -11.92
CA ASP A 220 -15.35 13.00 -11.32
C ASP A 220 -13.87 13.29 -11.70
N ILE A 221 -13.00 12.28 -11.65
CA ILE A 221 -11.59 12.39 -12.01
C ILE A 221 -11.45 12.86 -13.47
N VAL A 222 -12.20 12.27 -14.38
CA VAL A 222 -12.19 12.62 -15.81
C VAL A 222 -12.76 14.03 -16.03
N ALA A 223 -13.91 14.33 -15.42
CA ALA A 223 -14.55 15.65 -15.56
C ALA A 223 -13.66 16.80 -15.08
N LYS A 224 -12.82 16.55 -14.07
CA LYS A 224 -11.89 17.54 -13.51
C LYS A 224 -10.48 17.48 -14.09
N GLY A 225 -10.21 16.58 -15.04
CA GLY A 225 -8.89 16.40 -15.66
C GLY A 225 -7.78 16.06 -14.67
N ARG A 226 -8.12 15.35 -13.59
CA ARG A 226 -7.18 15.01 -12.51
C ARG A 226 -6.22 13.89 -12.90
N PRO A 227 -5.09 13.72 -12.18
CA PRO A 227 -4.31 12.48 -12.21
C PRO A 227 -5.22 11.27 -11.99
N GLY A 228 -4.97 10.18 -12.73
CA GLY A 228 -5.85 9.01 -12.75
C GLY A 228 -6.93 9.04 -13.84
N SER A 229 -7.05 10.13 -14.64
CA SER A 229 -7.95 10.16 -15.79
C SER A 229 -7.62 9.05 -16.78
N GLY A 230 -8.64 8.30 -17.22
CA GLY A 230 -8.45 7.16 -18.11
C GLY A 230 -7.81 5.95 -17.45
N PHE A 231 -7.97 5.80 -16.13
CA PHE A 231 -7.43 4.69 -15.34
C PHE A 231 -7.83 3.33 -15.90
N ARG A 232 -6.85 2.43 -15.99
CA ARG A 232 -7.01 1.02 -16.34
C ARG A 232 -6.31 0.18 -15.28
N PRO A 233 -7.04 -0.71 -14.58
CA PRO A 233 -6.42 -1.65 -13.65
C PRO A 233 -5.41 -2.56 -14.36
N ILE A 234 -4.37 -3.00 -13.64
CA ILE A 234 -3.46 -4.02 -14.15
C ILE A 234 -4.24 -5.32 -14.40
N GLY A 235 -4.03 -5.94 -15.57
CA GLY A 235 -4.69 -7.20 -15.95
C GLY A 235 -6.05 -7.02 -16.64
N SER A 236 -6.48 -5.78 -16.91
CA SER A 236 -7.73 -5.49 -17.64
C SER A 236 -7.50 -5.34 -19.15
#